data_e574d87db77d1225d617565c7042effe
#
_entry.id   e574d87db77d1225d617565c7042effe
#
_cell.length_a   1.000
_cell.length_b   1.000
_cell.length_c   1.000
_cell.angle_alpha   90.00
_cell.angle_beta   90.00
_cell.angle_gamma   90.00
#
_symmetry.space_group_name_H-M   'P 1'
#
loop_
_entity.id
_entity.type
_entity.pdbx_description
1 polymer ?
#
loop_
_entity_poly.entity_id
_entity_poly.type
_entity_poly.pdbx_seq_one_letter_code
_entity_poly.pdbx_strand_id
1 'polypeptide(L)'
;MEKGFFTFREYMKKDDCQLTASMEDYLEMIYRLSRDTAFTRIHDLAAALNVQPPSATRMVQKMADIGVVNYEKYGMIILSKKGREIGEALLERHQIIEDFLKLLGISGSVLEETEKIEHTISSHTLDCIADFVQFFKNKPDLIHEFEIYRKTKGKSV
;
A
#
# COMPACT_ATOMS: atom_id res chain seq x y z
N MET A 1 -4.86 -10.48 18.52
CA MET A 1 -5.71 -9.28 18.51
C MET A 1 -5.26 -8.41 17.35
N GLU A 2 -5.96 -8.51 16.27
CA GLU A 2 -5.62 -7.87 14.97
C GLU A 2 -5.96 -6.39 15.02
N LYS A 3 -4.99 -5.56 15.36
CA LYS A 3 -5.17 -4.10 15.48
C LYS A 3 -5.07 -3.32 14.17
N GLY A 4 -4.62 -3.93 13.06
CA GLY A 4 -4.30 -3.22 11.82
C GLY A 4 -5.51 -2.90 10.94
N PHE A 5 -6.41 -3.85 10.79
CA PHE A 5 -7.49 -3.79 9.80
C PHE A 5 -8.63 -2.82 10.14
N PHE A 6 -8.89 -2.61 11.43
CA PHE A 6 -9.89 -1.64 11.90
C PHE A 6 -9.51 -0.18 11.62
N THR A 7 -8.23 0.12 11.58
CA THR A 7 -7.72 1.49 11.44
C THR A 7 -7.96 2.05 10.03
N PHE A 8 -7.77 1.25 8.98
CA PHE A 8 -8.04 1.68 7.60
C PHE A 8 -9.52 1.97 7.37
N ARG A 9 -10.40 1.12 7.90
CA ARG A 9 -11.84 1.28 7.84
C ARG A 9 -12.33 2.54 8.55
N GLU A 10 -11.71 2.90 9.69
CA GLU A 10 -12.00 4.15 10.41
C GLU A 10 -11.50 5.38 9.65
N TYR A 11 -10.32 5.30 9.02
CA TYR A 11 -9.78 6.40 8.21
C TYR A 11 -10.59 6.66 6.95
N MET A 12 -11.01 5.62 6.26
CA MET A 12 -11.88 5.74 5.07
C MET A 12 -13.28 6.26 5.41
N LYS A 13 -13.73 6.13 6.66
CA LYS A 13 -15.03 6.65 7.13
C LYS A 13 -14.98 8.06 7.70
N LYS A 14 -13.81 8.52 8.19
CA LYS A 14 -13.61 9.87 8.75
C LYS A 14 -13.19 10.91 7.70
N ASP A 15 -13.72 10.85 6.60
CA ASP A 15 -13.46 11.37 5.30
C ASP A 15 -13.45 12.89 5.16
N ASP A 16 -12.43 13.56 5.72
CA ASP A 16 -12.10 14.93 5.35
C ASP A 16 -10.71 15.07 4.70
N CYS A 17 -10.00 13.97 4.50
CA CYS A 17 -8.69 13.97 3.87
C CYS A 17 -8.74 13.16 2.57
N GLN A 18 -9.26 13.77 1.50
CA GLN A 18 -9.25 13.19 0.16
C GLN A 18 -7.80 13.15 -0.36
N LEU A 19 -7.12 12.04 -0.10
CA LEU A 19 -5.88 11.72 -0.78
C LEU A 19 -6.21 11.31 -2.23
N THR A 20 -5.50 11.90 -3.18
CA THR A 20 -5.52 11.38 -4.55
C THR A 20 -4.70 10.08 -4.60
N ALA A 21 -4.92 9.25 -5.63
CA ALA A 21 -4.12 8.03 -5.84
C ALA A 21 -2.61 8.32 -5.80
N SER A 22 -2.18 9.39 -6.44
CA SER A 22 -0.77 9.82 -6.42
C SER A 22 -0.28 10.22 -5.03
N MET A 23 -1.12 10.85 -4.20
CA MET A 23 -0.77 11.14 -2.80
C MET A 23 -0.67 9.87 -1.96
N GLU A 24 -1.51 8.88 -2.21
CA GLU A 24 -1.43 7.57 -1.55
C GLU A 24 -0.10 6.88 -1.86
N ASP A 25 0.33 6.85 -3.13
CA ASP A 25 1.62 6.29 -3.53
C ASP A 25 2.79 6.97 -2.83
N TYR A 26 2.77 8.30 -2.78
CA TYR A 26 3.80 9.08 -2.09
C TYR A 26 3.81 8.80 -0.59
N LEU A 27 2.65 8.77 0.06
CA LEU A 27 2.54 8.56 1.50
C LEU A 27 3.00 7.15 1.89
N GLU A 28 2.62 6.14 1.11
CA GLU A 28 3.06 4.77 1.29
C GLU A 28 4.59 4.66 1.15
N MET A 29 5.17 5.28 0.12
CA MET A 29 6.62 5.26 -0.08
C MET A 29 7.37 6.00 1.03
N ILE A 30 6.86 7.16 1.49
CA ILE A 30 7.44 7.89 2.63
C ILE A 30 7.38 7.00 3.89
N TYR A 31 6.29 6.29 4.11
CA TYR A 31 6.15 5.36 5.23
C TYR A 31 7.20 4.23 5.14
N ARG A 32 7.36 3.61 3.97
CA ARG A 32 8.36 2.55 3.74
C ARG A 32 9.79 3.04 4.02
N LEU A 33 10.16 4.18 3.47
CA LEU A 33 11.51 4.73 3.58
C LEU A 33 11.85 5.24 4.98
N SER A 34 10.85 5.64 5.77
CA SER A 34 11.05 6.20 7.11
C SER A 34 10.87 5.20 8.26
N ARG A 35 10.67 3.91 7.97
CA ARG A 35 10.42 2.89 9.01
C ARG A 35 11.57 2.78 10.01
N ASP A 36 12.80 2.81 9.53
CA ASP A 36 13.99 2.57 10.35
C ASP A 36 14.65 3.89 10.84
N THR A 37 14.41 5.00 10.13
CA THR A 37 15.09 6.28 10.35
C THR A 37 14.19 7.37 10.92
N ALA A 38 12.88 7.12 11.00
CA ALA A 38 11.83 8.06 11.38
C ALA A 38 11.65 9.26 10.42
N PHE A 39 12.46 9.40 9.38
CA PHE A 39 12.35 10.42 8.33
C PHE A 39 12.85 9.87 7.01
N THR A 40 12.52 10.56 5.92
CA THR A 40 13.17 10.38 4.61
C THR A 40 13.52 11.72 3.98
N ARG A 41 14.16 11.70 2.84
CA ARG A 41 14.56 12.92 2.11
C ARG A 41 13.90 12.96 0.73
N ILE A 42 13.72 14.18 0.21
CA ILE A 42 13.16 14.38 -1.14
C ILE A 42 13.93 13.60 -2.20
N HIS A 43 15.26 13.56 -2.10
CA HIS A 43 16.10 12.84 -3.08
C HIS A 43 15.81 11.34 -3.07
N ASP A 44 15.72 10.73 -1.89
CA ASP A 44 15.46 9.30 -1.74
C ASP A 44 14.03 8.95 -2.19
N LEU A 45 13.07 9.79 -1.82
CA LEU A 45 11.67 9.64 -2.25
C LEU A 45 11.53 9.74 -3.77
N ALA A 46 12.14 10.75 -4.37
CA ALA A 46 12.10 10.95 -5.82
C ALA A 46 12.72 9.77 -6.57
N ALA A 47 13.86 9.26 -6.09
CA ALA A 47 14.52 8.08 -6.64
C ALA A 47 13.62 6.83 -6.52
N ALA A 48 13.03 6.59 -5.35
CA ALA A 48 12.17 5.43 -5.10
C ALA A 48 10.90 5.43 -5.97
N LEU A 49 10.32 6.62 -6.22
CA LEU A 49 9.13 6.78 -7.07
C LEU A 49 9.44 6.99 -8.55
N ASN A 50 10.73 7.04 -8.91
CA ASN A 50 11.17 7.33 -10.28
C ASN A 50 10.57 8.63 -10.84
N VAL A 51 10.61 9.70 -10.04
CA VAL A 51 10.13 11.03 -10.40
C VAL A 51 11.24 12.07 -10.26
N GLN A 52 11.06 13.24 -10.87
CA GLN A 52 12.01 14.34 -10.71
C GLN A 52 11.86 15.01 -9.33
N PRO A 53 12.96 15.38 -8.65
CA PRO A 53 12.93 16.00 -7.33
C PRO A 53 12.00 17.23 -7.22
N PRO A 54 11.90 18.15 -8.20
CA PRO A 54 10.94 19.25 -8.14
C PRO A 54 9.47 18.80 -8.07
N SER A 55 9.14 17.69 -8.75
CA SER A 55 7.78 17.10 -8.70
C SER A 55 7.50 16.50 -7.33
N ALA A 56 8.46 15.78 -6.77
CA ALA A 56 8.38 15.25 -5.41
C ALA A 56 8.20 16.37 -4.38
N THR A 57 8.98 17.44 -4.48
CA THR A 57 8.88 18.60 -3.59
C THR A 57 7.48 19.22 -3.61
N ARG A 58 6.90 19.44 -4.78
CA ARG A 58 5.54 20.00 -4.91
C ARG A 58 4.49 19.10 -4.28
N MET A 59 4.61 17.79 -4.47
CA MET A 59 3.68 16.83 -3.88
C MET A 59 3.80 16.80 -2.35
N VAL A 60 5.01 16.76 -1.82
CA VAL A 60 5.27 16.78 -0.37
C VAL A 60 4.76 18.07 0.27
N GLN A 61 4.90 19.22 -0.40
CA GLN A 61 4.32 20.48 0.08
C GLN A 61 2.79 20.40 0.20
N LYS A 62 2.10 19.86 -0.82
CA LYS A 62 0.64 19.64 -0.76
C LYS A 62 0.26 18.68 0.36
N MET A 63 1.06 17.65 0.60
CA MET A 63 0.83 16.69 1.69
C MET A 63 1.08 17.33 3.07
N ALA A 64 2.01 18.27 3.16
CA ALA A 64 2.22 19.08 4.37
C ALA A 64 1.01 20.00 4.65
N ASP A 65 0.43 20.61 3.61
CA ASP A 65 -0.74 21.48 3.72
C ASP A 65 -1.96 20.73 4.30
N ILE A 66 -2.10 19.44 3.99
CA ILE A 66 -3.17 18.59 4.55
C ILE A 66 -2.78 17.87 5.85
N GLY A 67 -1.58 18.13 6.35
CA GLY A 67 -1.14 17.70 7.68
C GLY A 67 -0.75 16.23 7.81
N VAL A 68 -0.42 15.53 6.70
CA VAL A 68 0.03 14.12 6.75
C VAL A 68 1.55 14.00 6.85
N VAL A 69 2.29 15.02 6.47
CA VAL A 69 3.74 15.10 6.64
C VAL A 69 4.16 16.46 7.19
N ASN A 70 5.32 16.53 7.82
CA ASN A 70 6.07 17.75 8.11
C ASN A 70 7.24 17.81 7.14
N TYR A 71 7.35 18.91 6.40
CA TYR A 71 8.43 19.15 5.45
C TYR A 71 9.37 20.18 6.02
N GLU A 72 10.60 19.76 6.31
CA GLU A 72 11.59 20.57 7.01
C GLU A 72 12.75 20.98 6.09
N LYS A 73 13.65 21.78 6.66
CA LYS A 73 14.87 22.24 5.97
C LYS A 73 15.68 21.03 5.45
N TYR A 74 16.42 21.28 4.36
CA TYR A 74 17.27 20.29 3.69
C TYR A 74 16.53 19.08 3.10
N GLY A 75 15.26 19.25 2.77
CA GLY A 75 14.45 18.22 2.12
C GLY A 75 14.07 17.05 3.03
N MET A 76 14.07 17.26 4.34
CA MET A 76 13.68 16.26 5.32
C MET A 76 12.16 16.16 5.40
N ILE A 77 11.64 14.95 5.33
CA ILE A 77 10.20 14.62 5.39
C ILE A 77 9.97 13.73 6.60
N ILE A 78 9.08 14.17 7.49
CA ILE A 78 8.69 13.43 8.70
C ILE A 78 7.19 13.18 8.64
N LEU A 79 6.75 11.94 8.82
CA LEU A 79 5.33 11.63 8.92
C LEU A 79 4.71 12.24 10.18
N SER A 80 3.58 12.91 10.04
CA SER A 80 2.73 13.22 11.18
C SER A 80 2.15 11.92 11.76
N LYS A 81 1.54 11.98 12.96
CA LYS A 81 0.84 10.82 13.51
C LYS A 81 -0.21 10.29 12.52
N LYS A 82 -1.04 11.20 11.98
CA LYS A 82 -2.05 10.89 10.96
C LYS A 82 -1.42 10.26 9.70
N GLY A 83 -0.33 10.86 9.20
CA GLY A 83 0.38 10.35 8.03
C GLY A 83 0.97 8.96 8.24
N ARG A 84 1.47 8.66 9.42
CA ARG A 84 2.00 7.34 9.78
C ARG A 84 0.90 6.28 9.79
N GLU A 85 -0.23 6.58 10.42
CA GLU A 85 -1.36 5.67 10.52
C GLU A 85 -1.96 5.37 9.12
N ILE A 86 -2.10 6.38 8.26
CA ILE A 86 -2.55 6.20 6.88
C ILE A 86 -1.52 5.44 6.06
N GLY A 87 -0.24 5.79 6.15
CA GLY A 87 0.83 5.12 5.40
C GLY A 87 0.95 3.64 5.76
N GLU A 88 0.79 3.28 7.03
CA GLU A 88 0.73 1.88 7.48
C GLU A 88 -0.45 1.14 6.85
N ALA A 89 -1.64 1.74 6.87
CA ALA A 89 -2.84 1.16 6.29
C ALA A 89 -2.74 1.00 4.75
N LEU A 90 -2.10 1.95 4.06
CA LEU A 90 -1.85 1.86 2.62
C LEU A 90 -0.91 0.71 2.28
N LEU A 91 0.16 0.54 3.06
CA LEU A 91 1.08 -0.58 2.88
C LEU A 91 0.41 -1.93 3.15
N GLU A 92 -0.43 -2.02 4.17
CA GLU A 92 -1.22 -3.22 4.46
C GLU A 92 -2.18 -3.56 3.32
N ARG A 93 -2.91 -2.56 2.78
CA ARG A 93 -3.77 -2.71 1.59
C ARG A 93 -2.99 -3.28 0.41
N HIS A 94 -1.85 -2.71 0.11
CA HIS A 94 -0.96 -3.18 -0.95
C HIS A 94 -0.58 -4.65 -0.75
N GLN A 95 -0.16 -5.03 0.45
CA GLN A 95 0.27 -6.39 0.77
C GLN A 95 -0.88 -7.41 0.65
N ILE A 96 -2.08 -7.05 1.08
CA ILE A 96 -3.26 -7.92 0.97
C ILE A 96 -3.59 -8.22 -0.49
N ILE A 97 -3.59 -7.20 -1.33
CA ILE A 97 -3.90 -7.35 -2.77
C ILE A 97 -2.78 -8.14 -3.46
N GLU A 98 -1.52 -7.85 -3.17
CA GLU A 98 -0.38 -8.59 -3.71
C GLU A 98 -0.46 -10.08 -3.35
N ASP A 99 -0.73 -10.40 -2.08
CA ASP A 99 -0.86 -11.77 -1.60
C ASP A 99 -2.05 -12.49 -2.28
N PHE A 100 -3.17 -11.80 -2.45
CA PHE A 100 -4.32 -12.33 -3.17
C PHE A 100 -3.99 -12.68 -4.62
N LEU A 101 -3.32 -11.79 -5.34
CA LEU A 101 -2.92 -12.02 -6.72
C LEU A 101 -1.94 -13.21 -6.84
N LYS A 102 -1.00 -13.33 -5.90
CA LYS A 102 -0.10 -14.49 -5.82
C LYS A 102 -0.86 -15.79 -5.59
N LEU A 103 -1.84 -15.80 -4.70
CA LEU A 103 -2.70 -16.97 -4.46
C LEU A 103 -3.52 -17.37 -5.71
N LEU A 104 -3.92 -16.41 -6.53
CA LEU A 104 -4.55 -16.66 -7.83
C LEU A 104 -3.57 -17.24 -8.86
N GLY A 105 -2.27 -17.29 -8.56
CA GLY A 105 -1.23 -17.76 -9.46
C GLY A 105 -0.79 -16.74 -10.51
N ILE A 106 -0.97 -15.45 -10.22
CA ILE A 106 -0.41 -14.39 -11.04
C ILE A 106 1.07 -14.27 -10.72
N SER A 107 1.91 -14.35 -11.72
CA SER A 107 3.37 -14.23 -11.63
C SER A 107 3.89 -13.23 -12.67
N GLY A 108 5.02 -12.62 -12.40
CA GLY A 108 5.71 -11.72 -13.34
C GLY A 108 5.24 -10.26 -13.33
N SER A 109 3.94 -9.99 -13.25
CA SER A 109 3.37 -8.63 -13.25
C SER A 109 2.58 -8.29 -11.98
N VAL A 110 2.84 -9.00 -10.90
CA VAL A 110 2.06 -8.87 -9.65
C VAL A 110 2.05 -7.45 -9.13
N LEU A 111 3.19 -6.78 -9.11
CA LEU A 111 3.30 -5.40 -8.62
C LEU A 111 2.44 -4.45 -9.46
N GLU A 112 2.57 -4.52 -10.80
CA GLU A 112 1.79 -3.67 -11.71
C GLU A 112 0.28 -3.88 -11.57
N GLU A 113 -0.16 -5.14 -11.45
CA GLU A 113 -1.57 -5.46 -11.24
C GLU A 113 -2.07 -5.00 -9.86
N THR A 114 -1.25 -5.11 -8.82
CA THR A 114 -1.56 -4.61 -7.48
C THR A 114 -1.80 -3.10 -7.52
N GLU A 115 -0.91 -2.34 -8.12
CA GLU A 115 -1.02 -0.88 -8.24
C GLU A 115 -2.28 -0.45 -9.00
N LYS A 116 -2.69 -1.19 -10.03
CA LYS A 116 -3.93 -0.89 -10.76
C LYS A 116 -5.20 -1.08 -9.92
N ILE A 117 -5.19 -2.03 -9.00
CA ILE A 117 -6.37 -2.43 -8.22
C ILE A 117 -6.50 -1.60 -6.94
N GLU A 118 -5.39 -1.36 -6.23
CA GLU A 118 -5.40 -0.87 -4.85
C GLU A 118 -6.09 0.49 -4.65
N HIS A 119 -6.08 1.36 -5.66
CA HIS A 119 -6.70 2.68 -5.57
C HIS A 119 -8.21 2.70 -5.89
N THR A 120 -8.74 1.61 -6.41
CA THR A 120 -10.14 1.53 -6.87
C THR A 120 -11.00 0.59 -6.06
N ILE A 121 -10.38 -0.24 -5.22
CA ILE A 121 -11.08 -1.23 -4.43
C ILE A 121 -11.75 -0.60 -3.20
N SER A 122 -12.98 -0.99 -2.92
CA SER A 122 -13.67 -0.53 -1.70
C SER A 122 -13.11 -1.19 -0.45
N SER A 123 -13.25 -0.54 0.71
CA SER A 123 -12.83 -1.10 1.99
C SER A 123 -13.52 -2.43 2.30
N HIS A 124 -14.82 -2.55 1.96
CA HIS A 124 -15.55 -3.78 2.14
C HIS A 124 -14.99 -4.94 1.28
N THR A 125 -14.70 -4.68 0.02
CA THR A 125 -14.09 -5.68 -0.86
C THR A 125 -12.69 -6.07 -0.38
N LEU A 126 -11.91 -5.11 0.09
CA LEU A 126 -10.59 -5.37 0.68
C LEU A 126 -10.69 -6.27 1.93
N ASP A 127 -11.67 -6.02 2.82
CA ASP A 127 -11.94 -6.88 3.99
C ASP A 127 -12.21 -8.33 3.57
N CYS A 128 -13.05 -8.53 2.55
CA CYS A 128 -13.36 -9.85 2.02
C CYS A 128 -12.13 -10.55 1.41
N ILE A 129 -11.29 -9.80 0.71
CA ILE A 129 -10.03 -10.32 0.15
C ILE A 129 -9.07 -10.72 1.26
N ALA A 130 -8.96 -9.90 2.32
CA ALA A 130 -8.11 -10.21 3.45
C ALA A 130 -8.53 -11.50 4.16
N ASP A 131 -9.82 -11.69 4.39
CA ASP A 131 -10.36 -12.93 4.97
C ASP A 131 -10.05 -14.14 4.08
N PHE A 132 -10.21 -14.00 2.78
CA PHE A 132 -9.86 -15.03 1.80
C PHE A 132 -8.37 -15.38 1.85
N VAL A 133 -7.49 -14.38 1.82
CA VAL A 133 -6.04 -14.56 1.89
C VAL A 133 -5.65 -15.26 3.19
N GLN A 134 -6.19 -14.82 4.31
CA GLN A 134 -5.91 -15.41 5.62
C GLN A 134 -6.38 -16.86 5.71
N PHE A 135 -7.56 -17.17 5.19
CA PHE A 135 -8.07 -18.53 5.14
C PHE A 135 -7.13 -19.48 4.39
N PHE A 136 -6.67 -19.08 3.20
CA PHE A 136 -5.79 -19.91 2.40
C PHE A 136 -4.37 -20.01 3.00
N LYS A 137 -3.82 -18.93 3.57
CA LYS A 137 -2.52 -18.98 4.25
C LYS A 137 -2.49 -19.98 5.39
N ASN A 138 -3.61 -20.20 6.06
CA ASN A 138 -3.75 -21.19 7.13
C ASN A 138 -3.99 -22.62 6.62
N LYS A 139 -4.11 -22.81 5.30
CA LYS A 139 -4.44 -24.11 4.67
C LYS A 139 -3.55 -24.35 3.44
N PRO A 140 -2.24 -24.60 3.64
CA PRO A 140 -1.30 -24.77 2.53
C PRO A 140 -1.65 -25.91 1.59
N ASP A 141 -2.33 -26.94 2.08
CA ASP A 141 -2.78 -28.06 1.25
C ASP A 141 -3.80 -27.62 0.17
N LEU A 142 -4.70 -26.69 0.51
CA LEU A 142 -5.65 -26.13 -0.45
C LEU A 142 -4.97 -25.24 -1.50
N ILE A 143 -3.92 -24.54 -1.13
CA ILE A 143 -3.10 -23.77 -2.08
C ILE A 143 -2.50 -24.73 -3.10
N HIS A 144 -1.91 -25.82 -2.63
CA HIS A 144 -1.30 -26.83 -3.47
C HIS A 144 -2.34 -27.52 -4.41
N GLU A 145 -3.52 -27.86 -3.89
CA GLU A 145 -4.62 -28.41 -4.70
C GLU A 145 -5.04 -27.42 -5.81
N PHE A 146 -5.13 -26.14 -5.48
CA PHE A 146 -5.46 -25.12 -6.47
C PHE A 146 -4.39 -24.94 -7.54
N GLU A 147 -3.11 -24.99 -7.17
CA GLU A 147 -2.00 -24.98 -8.13
C GLU A 147 -2.05 -26.16 -9.10
N ILE A 148 -2.31 -27.38 -8.60
CA ILE A 148 -2.49 -28.57 -9.43
C ILE A 148 -3.66 -28.36 -10.39
N TYR A 149 -4.80 -27.90 -9.87
CA TYR A 149 -6.00 -27.63 -10.69
C TYR A 149 -5.68 -26.65 -11.83
N ARG A 150 -4.95 -25.56 -11.55
CA ARG A 150 -4.55 -24.59 -12.57
C ARG A 150 -3.66 -25.19 -13.65
N LYS A 151 -2.69 -26.03 -13.27
CA LYS A 151 -1.81 -26.74 -14.21
C LYS A 151 -2.59 -27.66 -15.15
N THR A 152 -3.63 -28.35 -14.66
CA THR A 152 -4.48 -29.20 -15.50
C THR A 152 -5.29 -28.40 -16.54
N LYS A 153 -5.50 -27.10 -16.31
CA LYS A 153 -6.15 -26.19 -17.26
C LYS A 153 -5.20 -25.53 -18.27
N GLY A 154 -3.92 -25.94 -18.29
CA GLY A 154 -2.91 -25.37 -19.19
C GLY A 154 -2.53 -23.91 -18.84
N LYS A 155 -2.82 -23.46 -17.61
CA LYS A 155 -2.44 -22.13 -17.11
C LYS A 155 -1.15 -22.28 -16.31
N SER A 156 -0.09 -21.60 -16.74
CA SER A 156 1.14 -21.51 -15.95
C SER A 156 0.85 -20.82 -14.61
N VAL A 157 1.45 -21.37 -13.56
CA VAL A 157 1.50 -20.75 -12.24
C VAL A 157 2.72 -19.85 -12.16
#